data_37aa03bd2229df540ebf75eca0184cd2
#
_entry.id   37aa03bd2229df540ebf75eca0184cd2
#
_cell.length_a   1.000
_cell.length_b   1.000
_cell.length_c   1.000
_cell.angle_alpha   90.00
_cell.angle_beta   90.00
_cell.angle_gamma   90.00
#
_symmetry.space_group_name_H-M   'P 1'
#
loop_
_entity.id
_entity.type
_entity.pdbx_description
1 polymer ?
#
loop_
_entity_poly.entity_id
_entity_poly.type
_entity_poly.pdbx_seq_one_letter_code
_entity_poly.pdbx_strand_id
1 'polypeptide(L)'
;MMKRPSIALVVKVIICLLTPILLSFSGIGDNNIDKKKSTSKEADDTLRIVITGDLLLDRGVRQKIDMVGVDALFSSGIDSLFHSSNYVIANLECPVTKIRERVFKRFIFRGEPEWLPSLRHHGITHLNLANNHSIDQGRRGLLDTQEQIKKAGMIPIGAGRNMEEAAEPILISTIPRHVWVVSSLRLPLENFPYLPQKPCVSQESIDSLIMHVERLRAADKNCYILLLLHWGWEHHFKATPQQREDARRLIDVGADAIVGHHSHTLQTIETYRGKPIYYGIGNFIFDQRKPMNSRACVVELSITTNKCKVKYLPIEIKNCIPYLDK
;
A
#
# COMPACT_ATOMS: atom_id res chain seq x y z
N MET A 1 -40.87 -17.41 -37.14
CA MET A 1 -40.22 -18.71 -37.36
C MET A 1 -38.90 -18.48 -38.07
N MET A 2 -37.79 -18.26 -37.36
CA MET A 2 -36.44 -18.24 -37.93
C MET A 2 -35.47 -18.78 -36.89
N LYS A 3 -34.74 -19.83 -37.29
CA LYS A 3 -33.85 -20.67 -36.48
C LYS A 3 -32.51 -19.93 -36.18
N ARG A 4 -32.02 -20.05 -34.97
CA ARG A 4 -30.64 -19.68 -34.56
C ARG A 4 -29.67 -20.81 -34.97
N PRO A 5 -28.47 -20.53 -35.45
CA PRO A 5 -27.42 -21.53 -35.56
C PRO A 5 -26.59 -21.59 -34.27
N SER A 6 -26.30 -22.81 -33.84
CA SER A 6 -25.39 -23.21 -32.78
C SER A 6 -23.94 -23.17 -33.30
N ILE A 7 -23.03 -22.53 -32.52
CA ILE A 7 -21.58 -22.61 -32.78
C ILE A 7 -20.97 -23.52 -31.70
N ALA A 8 -20.55 -24.71 -32.11
CA ALA A 8 -19.77 -25.62 -31.30
C ALA A 8 -18.28 -25.22 -31.33
N LEU A 9 -17.68 -24.96 -30.16
CA LEU A 9 -16.26 -24.70 -30.02
C LEU A 9 -15.50 -26.02 -29.85
N VAL A 10 -14.66 -26.37 -30.83
CA VAL A 10 -13.78 -27.56 -30.82
C VAL A 10 -12.47 -27.18 -30.11
N VAL A 11 -12.24 -27.75 -28.93
CA VAL A 11 -10.94 -27.67 -28.23
C VAL A 11 -10.09 -28.87 -28.66
N LYS A 12 -8.99 -28.61 -29.36
CA LYS A 12 -7.95 -29.62 -29.65
C LYS A 12 -6.96 -29.69 -28.48
N VAL A 13 -6.97 -30.81 -27.77
CA VAL A 13 -5.95 -31.15 -26.76
C VAL A 13 -4.80 -31.86 -27.50
N ILE A 14 -3.61 -31.32 -27.44
CA ILE A 14 -2.37 -31.96 -27.90
C ILE A 14 -1.73 -32.66 -26.69
N ILE A 15 -1.73 -33.99 -26.69
CA ILE A 15 -1.02 -34.83 -25.71
C ILE A 15 0.34 -35.14 -26.30
N CYS A 16 1.42 -34.62 -25.70
CA CYS A 16 2.79 -35.07 -25.96
C CYS A 16 3.16 -36.20 -25.00
N LEU A 17 3.28 -37.40 -25.55
CA LEU A 17 3.83 -38.57 -24.86
C LEU A 17 5.38 -38.50 -24.91
N LEU A 18 6.02 -38.39 -23.74
CA LEU A 18 7.46 -38.61 -23.56
C LEU A 18 7.68 -39.90 -22.78
N THR A 19 8.28 -40.89 -23.41
CA THR A 19 8.73 -42.17 -22.84
C THR A 19 10.01 -41.98 -22.02
N PRO A 20 10.18 -42.66 -20.87
CA PRO A 20 11.43 -42.61 -20.11
C PRO A 20 12.41 -43.68 -20.62
N ILE A 21 13.65 -43.27 -20.88
CA ILE A 21 14.78 -44.17 -21.09
C ILE A 21 15.41 -44.48 -19.73
N LEU A 22 15.33 -45.74 -19.32
CA LEU A 22 16.11 -46.26 -18.18
C LEU A 22 17.52 -46.55 -18.64
N LEU A 23 18.51 -45.94 -17.99
CA LEU A 23 19.92 -46.39 -17.98
C LEU A 23 20.33 -46.68 -16.55
N SER A 24 20.54 -47.96 -16.26
CA SER A 24 21.12 -48.45 -15.03
C SER A 24 22.66 -48.33 -15.09
N PHE A 25 23.26 -47.69 -14.09
CA PHE A 25 24.67 -47.84 -13.77
C PHE A 25 24.83 -48.09 -12.27
N SER A 26 25.38 -49.26 -11.95
CA SER A 26 25.86 -49.67 -10.63
C SER A 26 27.28 -49.12 -10.39
N GLY A 27 27.50 -48.51 -9.26
CA GLY A 27 28.85 -48.10 -8.84
C GLY A 27 28.87 -47.73 -7.36
N ILE A 28 29.48 -48.60 -6.57
CA ILE A 28 29.74 -48.53 -5.13
C ILE A 28 30.78 -47.40 -4.88
N GLY A 29 30.57 -46.58 -3.89
CA GLY A 29 31.55 -45.62 -3.42
C GLY A 29 31.05 -44.86 -2.19
N ASP A 30 31.38 -45.38 -0.99
CA ASP A 30 31.33 -44.67 0.28
C ASP A 30 32.15 -43.38 0.19
N ASN A 31 31.58 -42.27 0.51
CA ASN A 31 32.32 -41.15 1.08
C ASN A 31 31.39 -40.21 1.86
N ASN A 32 31.69 -40.09 3.15
CA ASN A 32 31.26 -39.02 4.04
C ASN A 32 31.35 -37.64 3.37
N ILE A 33 30.22 -37.00 3.09
CA ILE A 33 30.19 -35.60 2.72
C ILE A 33 29.31 -34.86 3.73
N ASP A 34 29.99 -33.97 4.42
CA ASP A 34 29.50 -33.00 5.36
C ASP A 34 28.12 -32.47 5.03
N LYS A 35 27.24 -32.52 6.03
CA LYS A 35 26.02 -31.72 6.10
C LYS A 35 26.37 -30.22 6.16
N LYS A 36 26.76 -29.61 5.03
CA LYS A 36 26.74 -28.18 4.88
C LYS A 36 25.28 -27.76 4.69
N LYS A 37 24.67 -27.29 5.79
CA LYS A 37 23.35 -26.69 5.83
C LYS A 37 23.20 -25.69 4.68
N SER A 38 22.26 -25.93 3.80
CA SER A 38 21.84 -24.98 2.78
C SER A 38 21.11 -23.78 3.41
N THR A 39 21.84 -22.79 3.83
CA THR A 39 21.30 -21.52 4.34
C THR A 39 21.18 -20.42 3.25
N SER A 40 21.45 -20.76 1.98
CA SER A 40 21.53 -19.77 0.89
C SER A 40 20.30 -19.69 -0.04
N LYS A 41 19.29 -20.54 0.13
CA LYS A 41 18.11 -20.56 -0.76
C LYS A 41 16.89 -19.79 -0.23
N GLU A 42 16.82 -19.49 1.07
CA GLU A 42 15.69 -18.76 1.67
C GLU A 42 15.75 -17.23 1.46
N ALA A 43 16.90 -16.68 1.07
CA ALA A 43 17.06 -15.23 0.87
C ALA A 43 16.53 -14.75 -0.48
N ASP A 44 16.38 -15.64 -1.47
CA ASP A 44 16.04 -15.28 -2.86
C ASP A 44 14.52 -15.20 -3.11
N ASP A 45 13.68 -15.76 -2.25
CA ASP A 45 12.22 -15.82 -2.40
C ASP A 45 11.45 -14.89 -1.43
N THR A 46 12.13 -13.95 -0.78
CA THR A 46 11.47 -13.06 0.20
C THR A 46 10.95 -11.80 -0.47
N LEU A 47 9.63 -11.66 -0.52
CA LEU A 47 8.97 -10.43 -0.94
C LEU A 47 9.05 -9.38 0.17
N ARG A 48 9.66 -8.22 -0.13
CA ARG A 48 9.76 -7.08 0.79
C ARG A 48 8.84 -5.95 0.35
N ILE A 49 7.97 -5.52 1.27
CA ILE A 49 7.04 -4.42 1.05
C ILE A 49 7.25 -3.39 2.16
N VAL A 50 7.42 -2.14 1.77
CA VAL A 50 7.57 -1.02 2.70
C VAL A 50 6.32 -0.14 2.61
N ILE A 51 5.74 0.20 3.75
CA ILE A 51 4.62 1.12 3.87
C ILE A 51 5.08 2.35 4.65
N THR A 52 4.89 3.54 4.07
CA THR A 52 5.24 4.81 4.71
C THR A 52 4.02 5.55 5.21
N GLY A 53 4.23 6.49 6.13
CA GLY A 53 3.21 7.43 6.60
C GLY A 53 2.78 8.46 5.55
N ASP A 54 2.20 9.56 6.03
CA ASP A 54 1.58 10.60 5.21
C ASP A 54 2.64 11.41 4.43
N LEU A 55 2.46 11.47 3.10
CA LEU A 55 3.31 12.18 2.17
C LEU A 55 2.54 13.37 1.59
N LEU A 56 2.98 14.57 1.92
CA LEU A 56 2.44 15.84 1.41
C LEU A 56 3.44 16.47 0.44
N LEU A 57 2.95 16.99 -0.69
CA LEU A 57 3.76 17.71 -1.68
C LEU A 57 3.29 19.17 -1.83
N ASP A 58 2.92 19.80 -0.72
CA ASP A 58 2.46 21.20 -0.69
C ASP A 58 3.00 21.94 0.53
N ARG A 59 2.59 23.18 0.74
CA ARG A 59 2.95 24.02 1.88
C ARG A 59 4.48 24.15 2.08
N GLY A 60 4.99 23.82 3.27
CA GLY A 60 6.41 23.86 3.60
C GLY A 60 7.25 22.83 2.82
N VAL A 61 6.65 21.70 2.43
CA VAL A 61 7.31 20.73 1.54
C VAL A 61 7.51 21.30 0.15
N ARG A 62 6.49 21.96 -0.45
CA ARG A 62 6.63 22.70 -1.72
C ARG A 62 7.76 23.72 -1.65
N GLN A 63 7.79 24.55 -0.60
CA GLN A 63 8.87 25.53 -0.41
C GLN A 63 10.24 24.85 -0.38
N LYS A 64 10.34 23.69 0.29
CA LYS A 64 11.57 22.91 0.31
C LYS A 64 11.96 22.40 -1.08
N ILE A 65 10.99 21.85 -1.83
CA ILE A 65 11.20 21.41 -3.22
C ILE A 65 11.69 22.55 -4.11
N ASP A 66 11.06 23.72 -4.01
CA ASP A 66 11.41 24.90 -4.80
C ASP A 66 12.84 25.38 -4.53
N MET A 67 13.36 25.16 -3.30
CA MET A 67 14.72 25.54 -2.92
C MET A 67 15.78 24.52 -3.33
N VAL A 68 15.51 23.23 -3.20
CA VAL A 68 16.57 22.20 -3.28
C VAL A 68 16.21 21.00 -4.17
N GLY A 69 15.04 21.01 -4.81
CA GLY A 69 14.54 19.92 -5.64
C GLY A 69 13.86 18.81 -4.85
N VAL A 70 13.10 17.96 -5.56
CA VAL A 70 12.32 16.84 -4.98
C VAL A 70 13.24 15.77 -4.40
N ASP A 71 14.35 15.48 -5.09
CA ASP A 71 15.28 14.41 -4.70
C ASP A 71 15.89 14.63 -3.31
N ALA A 72 16.00 15.89 -2.89
CA ALA A 72 16.50 16.24 -1.57
C ALA A 72 15.52 15.89 -0.41
N LEU A 73 14.30 15.42 -0.70
CA LEU A 73 13.36 14.94 0.30
C LEU A 73 13.66 13.52 0.79
N PHE A 74 14.58 12.82 0.14
CA PHE A 74 14.94 11.45 0.48
C PHE A 74 16.32 11.38 1.11
N SER A 75 16.41 10.92 2.35
CA SER A 75 17.69 10.63 2.99
C SER A 75 18.30 9.34 2.45
N SER A 76 19.62 9.21 2.48
CA SER A 76 20.33 8.02 1.97
C SER A 76 19.88 6.71 2.64
N GLY A 77 19.49 6.76 3.92
CA GLY A 77 18.95 5.58 4.62
C GLY A 77 17.58 5.16 4.08
N ILE A 78 16.71 6.12 3.78
CA ILE A 78 15.40 5.86 3.15
C ILE A 78 15.58 5.34 1.73
N ASP A 79 16.47 5.93 0.95
CA ASP A 79 16.80 5.45 -0.41
C ASP A 79 17.27 4.01 -0.39
N SER A 80 18.21 3.68 0.50
CA SER A 80 18.73 2.31 0.63
C SER A 80 17.61 1.32 0.99
N LEU A 81 16.71 1.71 1.91
CA LEU A 81 15.56 0.88 2.31
C LEU A 81 14.61 0.65 1.11
N PHE A 82 14.28 1.69 0.36
CA PHE A 82 13.33 1.61 -0.74
C PHE A 82 13.89 0.79 -1.90
N HIS A 83 15.14 1.03 -2.31
CA HIS A 83 15.79 0.27 -3.37
C HIS A 83 16.05 -1.20 -3.02
N SER A 84 16.13 -1.55 -1.74
CA SER A 84 16.23 -2.94 -1.28
C SER A 84 14.87 -3.65 -1.16
N SER A 85 13.76 -2.95 -1.47
CA SER A 85 12.40 -3.46 -1.35
C SER A 85 11.78 -3.72 -2.73
N ASN A 86 10.89 -4.71 -2.82
CA ASN A 86 10.17 -5.02 -4.06
C ASN A 86 9.07 -3.99 -4.32
N TYR A 87 8.38 -3.56 -3.26
CA TYR A 87 7.30 -2.57 -3.34
C TYR A 87 7.40 -1.57 -2.20
N VAL A 88 7.15 -0.31 -2.54
CA VAL A 88 7.01 0.79 -1.57
C VAL A 88 5.67 1.45 -1.78
N ILE A 89 4.86 1.51 -0.74
CA ILE A 89 3.51 2.10 -0.74
C ILE A 89 3.55 3.34 0.15
N ALA A 90 3.25 4.51 -0.40
CA ALA A 90 3.14 5.76 0.36
C ALA A 90 1.71 6.28 0.35
N ASN A 91 1.27 6.91 1.46
CA ASN A 91 -0.02 7.59 1.51
C ASN A 91 0.14 9.01 0.96
N LEU A 92 -0.26 9.24 -0.29
CA LEU A 92 -0.17 10.55 -0.94
C LEU A 92 -1.34 11.44 -0.49
N GLU A 93 -1.08 12.31 0.47
CA GLU A 93 -2.09 13.15 1.11
C GLU A 93 -2.25 14.52 0.43
N CYS A 94 -2.25 14.52 -0.88
CA CYS A 94 -2.63 15.65 -1.73
C CYS A 94 -2.89 15.18 -3.16
N PRO A 95 -3.74 15.86 -3.94
CA PRO A 95 -3.78 15.67 -5.38
C PRO A 95 -2.48 16.13 -6.03
N VAL A 96 -2.04 15.42 -7.07
CA VAL A 96 -0.90 15.83 -7.90
C VAL A 96 -1.41 16.09 -9.31
N THR A 97 -1.70 17.35 -9.60
CA THR A 97 -2.46 17.77 -10.80
C THR A 97 -2.22 19.22 -11.16
N LYS A 98 -2.39 19.58 -12.43
CA LYS A 98 -2.47 20.99 -12.88
C LYS A 98 -3.89 21.57 -12.72
N ILE A 99 -4.88 20.74 -12.47
CA ILE A 99 -6.26 21.17 -12.26
C ILE A 99 -6.36 21.96 -10.96
N ARG A 100 -7.08 23.07 -11.00
CA ARG A 100 -7.39 23.91 -9.85
C ARG A 100 -8.91 24.06 -9.78
N GLU A 101 -9.54 23.18 -9.02
CA GLU A 101 -10.97 23.24 -8.77
C GLU A 101 -11.21 23.82 -7.38
N ARG A 102 -12.12 24.78 -7.29
CA ARG A 102 -12.46 25.41 -6.02
C ARG A 102 -13.31 24.47 -5.17
N VAL A 103 -12.79 24.05 -4.02
CA VAL A 103 -13.52 23.28 -3.00
C VAL A 103 -13.61 24.11 -1.71
N PHE A 104 -14.60 23.81 -0.85
CA PHE A 104 -14.83 24.53 0.39
C PHE A 104 -14.30 23.70 1.57
N LYS A 105 -12.96 23.71 1.77
CA LYS A 105 -12.28 23.05 2.87
C LYS A 105 -11.35 24.02 3.59
N ARG A 106 -11.06 23.70 4.87
CA ARG A 106 -10.12 24.50 5.67
C ARG A 106 -8.70 24.42 5.10
N PHE A 107 -8.27 23.24 4.71
CA PHE A 107 -6.97 22.98 4.09
C PHE A 107 -7.17 22.37 2.71
N ILE A 108 -6.54 22.96 1.71
CA ILE A 108 -6.61 22.51 0.31
C ILE A 108 -5.20 22.37 -0.21
N PHE A 109 -4.83 21.16 -0.57
CA PHE A 109 -3.48 20.83 -1.02
C PHE A 109 -3.42 20.53 -2.51
N ARG A 110 -2.23 20.65 -3.08
CA ARG A 110 -1.96 20.30 -4.47
C ARG A 110 -0.46 20.19 -4.75
N GLY A 111 0.02 19.01 -5.16
CA GLY A 111 1.35 18.79 -5.71
C GLY A 111 1.41 19.05 -7.22
N GLU A 112 2.64 19.08 -7.76
CA GLU A 112 2.87 19.22 -9.20
C GLU A 112 3.19 17.84 -9.83
N PRO A 113 2.60 17.50 -11.00
CA PRO A 113 2.86 16.23 -11.69
C PRO A 113 4.33 15.96 -12.00
N GLU A 114 5.10 17.01 -12.23
CA GLU A 114 6.53 16.96 -12.55
C GLU A 114 7.40 16.37 -11.44
N TRP A 115 6.85 16.26 -10.21
CA TRP A 115 7.55 15.69 -9.07
C TRP A 115 7.40 14.17 -8.97
N LEU A 116 6.40 13.59 -9.61
CA LEU A 116 6.14 12.14 -9.55
C LEU A 116 7.26 11.26 -10.09
N PRO A 117 7.95 11.61 -11.20
CA PRO A 117 9.08 10.81 -11.68
C PRO A 117 10.21 10.67 -10.65
N SER A 118 10.46 11.72 -9.83
CA SER A 118 11.44 11.66 -8.75
C SER A 118 10.99 10.69 -7.64
N LEU A 119 9.72 10.71 -7.23
CA LEU A 119 9.20 9.73 -6.28
C LEU A 119 9.40 8.29 -6.77
N ARG A 120 9.15 8.06 -8.08
CA ARG A 120 9.36 6.74 -8.70
C ARG A 120 10.84 6.37 -8.75
N HIS A 121 11.73 7.33 -9.05
CA HIS A 121 13.18 7.15 -9.04
C HIS A 121 13.70 6.70 -7.68
N HIS A 122 13.20 7.30 -6.60
CA HIS A 122 13.51 6.92 -5.22
C HIS A 122 12.83 5.63 -4.73
N GLY A 123 12.17 4.88 -5.61
CA GLY A 123 11.68 3.53 -5.33
C GLY A 123 10.21 3.43 -4.93
N ILE A 124 9.46 4.53 -4.84
CA ILE A 124 8.01 4.46 -4.58
C ILE A 124 7.33 3.81 -5.79
N THR A 125 6.52 2.78 -5.52
CA THR A 125 5.84 1.98 -6.55
C THR A 125 4.33 2.17 -6.54
N HIS A 126 3.76 2.45 -5.39
CA HIS A 126 2.32 2.60 -5.20
C HIS A 126 2.01 3.84 -4.37
N LEU A 127 0.94 4.55 -4.73
CA LEU A 127 0.46 5.71 -4.01
C LEU A 127 -0.99 5.50 -3.57
N ASN A 128 -1.19 5.44 -2.24
CA ASN A 128 -2.51 5.35 -1.65
C ASN A 128 -3.21 6.72 -1.70
N LEU A 129 -4.40 6.74 -2.27
CA LEU A 129 -5.26 7.91 -2.42
C LEU A 129 -6.55 7.83 -1.57
N ALA A 130 -6.75 6.75 -0.80
CA ALA A 130 -7.90 6.64 0.10
C ALA A 130 -7.70 7.50 1.34
N ASN A 131 -7.63 8.83 1.17
CA ASN A 131 -7.49 9.80 2.23
C ASN A 131 -8.37 11.04 2.00
N ASN A 132 -8.50 11.87 3.03
CA ASN A 132 -9.38 13.04 3.01
C ASN A 132 -8.88 14.20 2.16
N HIS A 133 -7.62 14.20 1.72
CA HIS A 133 -7.02 15.25 0.90
C HIS A 133 -6.91 14.91 -0.59
N SER A 134 -7.09 13.67 -1.01
CA SER A 134 -6.97 13.27 -2.42
C SER A 134 -7.97 13.97 -3.35
N ILE A 135 -9.06 14.53 -2.81
CA ILE A 135 -10.12 15.23 -3.56
C ILE A 135 -10.05 16.77 -3.44
N ASP A 136 -8.97 17.32 -2.92
CA ASP A 136 -8.82 18.77 -2.69
C ASP A 136 -8.85 19.63 -3.96
N GLN A 137 -8.69 19.03 -5.12
CA GLN A 137 -8.87 19.68 -6.42
C GLN A 137 -10.09 19.12 -7.17
N GLY A 138 -11.11 18.71 -6.41
CA GLY A 138 -12.36 18.17 -6.92
C GLY A 138 -12.21 16.79 -7.58
N ARG A 139 -13.30 16.30 -8.15
CA ARG A 139 -13.34 14.97 -8.80
C ARG A 139 -12.48 14.90 -10.05
N ARG A 140 -12.36 15.99 -10.79
CA ARG A 140 -11.50 16.09 -11.96
C ARG A 140 -10.03 16.03 -11.55
N GLY A 141 -9.65 16.74 -10.48
CA GLY A 141 -8.29 16.69 -9.92
C GLY A 141 -7.93 15.29 -9.43
N LEU A 142 -8.88 14.56 -8.80
CA LEU A 142 -8.67 13.17 -8.39
C LEU A 142 -8.40 12.25 -9.57
N LEU A 143 -9.18 12.35 -10.65
CA LEU A 143 -8.95 11.54 -11.86
C LEU A 143 -7.63 11.87 -12.54
N ASP A 144 -7.31 13.16 -12.69
CA ASP A 144 -6.04 13.59 -13.27
C ASP A 144 -4.86 13.09 -12.40
N THR A 145 -4.96 13.16 -11.08
CA THR A 145 -3.94 12.62 -10.16
C THR A 145 -3.66 11.15 -10.44
N GLN A 146 -4.69 10.33 -10.60
CA GLN A 146 -4.52 8.90 -10.92
C GLN A 146 -3.79 8.71 -12.27
N GLU A 147 -4.16 9.51 -13.27
CA GLU A 147 -3.50 9.47 -14.60
C GLU A 147 -2.03 9.90 -14.53
N GLN A 148 -1.70 10.95 -13.77
CA GLN A 148 -0.33 11.41 -13.59
C GLN A 148 0.53 10.37 -12.86
N ILE A 149 -0.03 9.71 -11.82
CA ILE A 149 0.64 8.61 -11.11
C ILE A 149 0.96 7.46 -12.07
N LYS A 150 0.00 7.03 -12.89
CA LYS A 150 0.19 5.98 -13.90
C LYS A 150 1.23 6.37 -14.94
N LYS A 151 1.20 7.60 -15.44
CA LYS A 151 2.21 8.14 -16.39
C LYS A 151 3.61 8.14 -15.81
N ALA A 152 3.76 8.34 -14.51
CA ALA A 152 5.05 8.26 -13.82
C ALA A 152 5.50 6.82 -13.52
N GLY A 153 4.75 5.79 -13.96
CA GLY A 153 5.09 4.38 -13.76
C GLY A 153 4.81 3.86 -12.35
N MET A 154 3.87 4.48 -11.63
CA MET A 154 3.39 4.05 -10.31
C MET A 154 1.92 3.63 -10.37
N ILE A 155 1.45 2.95 -9.34
CA ILE A 155 0.07 2.43 -9.25
C ILE A 155 -0.71 3.23 -8.20
N PRO A 156 -1.80 3.92 -8.56
CA PRO A 156 -2.71 4.53 -7.60
C PRO A 156 -3.59 3.46 -6.94
N ILE A 157 -3.81 3.58 -5.63
CA ILE A 157 -4.65 2.69 -4.82
C ILE A 157 -5.77 3.52 -4.15
N GLY A 158 -6.96 2.96 -4.02
CA GLY A 158 -8.01 3.52 -3.17
C GLY A 158 -8.73 4.74 -3.76
N ALA A 159 -8.71 4.89 -5.08
CA ALA A 159 -9.47 5.90 -5.81
C ALA A 159 -9.94 5.37 -7.17
N GLY A 160 -11.08 5.84 -7.65
CA GLY A 160 -11.66 5.35 -8.90
C GLY A 160 -12.68 6.32 -9.52
N ARG A 161 -13.23 5.94 -10.68
CA ARG A 161 -14.30 6.65 -11.38
C ARG A 161 -15.64 6.55 -10.66
N ASN A 162 -15.76 5.60 -9.75
CA ASN A 162 -16.88 5.36 -8.85
C ASN A 162 -16.40 4.60 -7.61
N MET A 163 -17.28 4.31 -6.65
CA MET A 163 -16.93 3.60 -5.41
C MET A 163 -16.47 2.16 -5.66
N GLU A 164 -17.07 1.47 -6.60
CA GLU A 164 -16.70 0.10 -6.94
C GLU A 164 -15.24 0.00 -7.39
N GLU A 165 -14.81 0.89 -8.32
CA GLU A 165 -13.40 0.96 -8.73
C GLU A 165 -12.48 1.44 -7.59
N ALA A 166 -12.92 2.43 -6.80
CA ALA A 166 -12.11 2.98 -5.72
C ALA A 166 -11.84 1.97 -4.61
N ALA A 167 -12.78 1.09 -4.35
CA ALA A 167 -12.75 0.10 -3.28
C ALA A 167 -12.17 -1.27 -3.71
N GLU A 168 -11.93 -1.48 -5.01
CA GLU A 168 -11.42 -2.77 -5.50
C GLU A 168 -10.05 -3.07 -4.88
N PRO A 169 -9.90 -4.25 -4.24
CA PRO A 169 -8.61 -4.70 -3.72
C PRO A 169 -7.56 -4.85 -4.83
N ILE A 170 -6.33 -4.44 -4.55
CA ILE A 170 -5.22 -4.53 -5.52
C ILE A 170 -4.32 -5.71 -5.19
N LEU A 171 -4.12 -6.60 -6.16
CA LEU A 171 -3.11 -7.66 -6.09
C LEU A 171 -1.74 -7.08 -6.44
N ILE A 172 -0.86 -6.94 -5.45
CA ILE A 172 0.48 -6.36 -5.66
C ILE A 172 1.56 -7.42 -5.94
N SER A 173 1.34 -8.65 -5.55
CA SER A 173 2.24 -9.76 -5.88
C SER A 173 1.50 -11.11 -5.89
N THR A 174 1.98 -12.03 -6.72
CA THR A 174 1.53 -13.42 -6.76
C THR A 174 2.60 -14.37 -6.18
N ILE A 175 3.83 -13.91 -6.00
CA ILE A 175 4.99 -14.68 -5.54
C ILE A 175 5.59 -13.99 -4.32
N PRO A 176 5.91 -14.72 -3.24
CA PRO A 176 5.79 -16.17 -3.02
C PRO A 176 4.37 -16.64 -2.76
N ARG A 177 3.41 -15.74 -2.58
CA ARG A 177 1.97 -15.95 -2.46
C ARG A 177 1.21 -14.68 -2.85
N HIS A 178 -0.09 -14.78 -3.07
CA HIS A 178 -0.89 -13.60 -3.36
C HIS A 178 -0.86 -12.60 -2.19
N VAL A 179 -0.55 -11.35 -2.50
CA VAL A 179 -0.57 -10.24 -1.54
C VAL A 179 -1.56 -9.19 -2.04
N TRP A 180 -2.63 -9.03 -1.27
CA TRP A 180 -3.70 -8.09 -1.55
C TRP A 180 -3.59 -6.85 -0.66
N VAL A 181 -3.83 -5.68 -1.24
CA VAL A 181 -4.01 -4.43 -0.52
C VAL A 181 -5.46 -3.98 -0.64
N VAL A 182 -6.09 -3.76 0.50
CA VAL A 182 -7.41 -3.13 0.63
C VAL A 182 -7.22 -1.77 1.28
N SER A 183 -7.69 -0.71 0.66
CA SER A 183 -7.52 0.65 1.17
C SER A 183 -8.84 1.36 1.35
N SER A 184 -9.01 2.11 2.45
CA SER A 184 -10.23 2.88 2.71
C SER A 184 -10.00 4.11 3.58
N LEU A 185 -10.66 5.19 3.21
CA LEU A 185 -10.91 6.36 4.03
C LEU A 185 -12.08 6.05 4.97
N ARG A 186 -11.84 6.17 6.29
CA ARG A 186 -12.82 5.91 7.35
C ARG A 186 -13.28 7.21 8.05
N LEU A 187 -13.27 8.32 7.30
CA LEU A 187 -13.65 9.65 7.74
C LEU A 187 -14.60 10.29 6.73
N PRO A 188 -15.51 11.16 7.15
CA PRO A 188 -16.26 11.98 6.22
C PRO A 188 -15.34 12.96 5.47
N LEU A 189 -15.61 13.19 4.20
CA LEU A 189 -14.95 14.26 3.45
C LEU A 189 -15.52 15.61 3.88
N GLU A 190 -14.64 16.57 4.19
CA GLU A 190 -15.04 17.90 4.63
C GLU A 190 -15.75 18.64 3.49
N ASN A 191 -17.00 19.06 3.75
CA ASN A 191 -17.85 19.81 2.82
C ASN A 191 -17.89 19.26 1.39
N PHE A 192 -17.73 17.94 1.24
CA PHE A 192 -17.74 17.28 -0.05
C PHE A 192 -18.78 16.16 -0.08
N PRO A 193 -19.74 16.16 -1.03
CA PRO A 193 -20.83 15.19 -0.99
C PRO A 193 -20.36 13.77 -1.31
N TYR A 194 -20.84 12.80 -0.52
CA TYR A 194 -20.70 11.40 -0.82
C TYR A 194 -21.54 11.02 -2.04
N LEU A 195 -20.91 10.75 -3.16
CA LEU A 195 -21.55 10.37 -4.43
C LEU A 195 -20.84 9.11 -4.99
N PRO A 196 -21.29 7.90 -4.62
CA PRO A 196 -20.59 6.65 -4.95
C PRO A 196 -20.57 6.35 -6.46
N GLN A 197 -21.44 6.94 -7.26
CA GLN A 197 -21.48 6.78 -8.72
C GLN A 197 -20.60 7.80 -9.46
N LYS A 198 -19.89 8.65 -8.75
CA LYS A 198 -18.97 9.65 -9.31
C LYS A 198 -17.54 9.35 -8.88
N PRO A 199 -16.53 9.94 -9.56
CA PRO A 199 -15.14 9.77 -9.14
C PRO A 199 -14.96 10.08 -7.66
N CYS A 200 -14.39 9.15 -6.91
CA CYS A 200 -14.25 9.23 -5.46
C CYS A 200 -13.06 8.42 -4.96
N VAL A 201 -12.72 8.61 -3.70
CA VAL A 201 -11.83 7.74 -2.95
C VAL A 201 -12.62 6.58 -2.35
N SER A 202 -11.96 5.47 -2.04
CA SER A 202 -12.56 4.37 -1.29
C SER A 202 -13.01 4.85 0.08
N GLN A 203 -14.31 4.86 0.30
CA GLN A 203 -14.97 5.35 1.53
C GLN A 203 -16.19 4.46 1.84
N GLU A 204 -15.95 3.17 1.92
CA GLU A 204 -17.01 2.19 2.16
C GLU A 204 -17.35 2.05 3.65
N SER A 205 -18.45 1.32 3.95
CA SER A 205 -18.78 0.90 5.31
C SER A 205 -17.78 -0.12 5.83
N ILE A 206 -17.69 -0.29 7.16
CA ILE A 206 -16.86 -1.36 7.74
C ILE A 206 -17.35 -2.74 7.31
N ASP A 207 -18.66 -2.93 7.13
CA ASP A 207 -19.23 -4.20 6.70
C ASP A 207 -18.88 -4.52 5.24
N SER A 208 -18.78 -3.50 4.36
CA SER A 208 -18.26 -3.69 3.00
C SER A 208 -16.79 -4.11 3.00
N LEU A 209 -15.95 -3.50 3.85
CA LEU A 209 -14.55 -3.90 4.00
C LEU A 209 -14.42 -5.33 4.52
N ILE A 210 -15.27 -5.73 5.47
CA ILE A 210 -15.34 -7.11 5.97
C ILE A 210 -15.65 -8.06 4.82
N MET A 211 -16.65 -7.76 3.99
CA MET A 211 -16.99 -8.58 2.83
C MET A 211 -15.83 -8.72 1.82
N HIS A 212 -15.05 -7.66 1.58
CA HIS A 212 -13.86 -7.75 0.74
C HIS A 212 -12.82 -8.70 1.33
N VAL A 213 -12.52 -8.59 2.62
CA VAL A 213 -11.56 -9.47 3.30
C VAL A 213 -12.02 -10.92 3.29
N GLU A 214 -13.29 -11.19 3.60
CA GLU A 214 -13.89 -12.52 3.57
C GLU A 214 -13.83 -13.14 2.16
N ARG A 215 -14.18 -12.38 1.13
CA ARG A 215 -14.11 -12.81 -0.28
C ARG A 215 -12.69 -13.21 -0.67
N LEU A 216 -11.70 -12.38 -0.35
CA LEU A 216 -10.30 -12.66 -0.65
C LEU A 216 -9.80 -13.90 0.09
N ARG A 217 -10.11 -14.02 1.38
CA ARG A 217 -9.72 -15.15 2.22
C ARG A 217 -10.40 -16.45 1.81
N ALA A 218 -11.66 -16.39 1.36
CA ALA A 218 -12.38 -17.54 0.85
C ALA A 218 -11.81 -18.02 -0.50
N ALA A 219 -11.40 -17.09 -1.36
CA ALA A 219 -10.80 -17.40 -2.67
C ALA A 219 -9.39 -18.01 -2.54
N ASP A 220 -8.59 -17.53 -1.58
CA ASP A 220 -7.24 -18.05 -1.31
C ASP A 220 -6.95 -17.99 0.20
N LYS A 221 -6.95 -19.16 0.84
CA LYS A 221 -6.67 -19.29 2.27
C LYS A 221 -5.24 -18.89 2.65
N ASN A 222 -4.31 -18.92 1.71
CA ASN A 222 -2.90 -18.64 1.92
C ASN A 222 -2.48 -17.22 1.50
N CYS A 223 -3.38 -16.40 0.93
CA CYS A 223 -3.03 -15.04 0.56
C CYS A 223 -2.65 -14.20 1.80
N TYR A 224 -1.96 -13.10 1.57
CA TYR A 224 -1.71 -12.07 2.58
C TYR A 224 -2.59 -10.87 2.29
N ILE A 225 -3.38 -10.42 3.27
CA ILE A 225 -4.31 -9.29 3.13
C ILE A 225 -3.84 -8.15 4.03
N LEU A 226 -3.33 -7.09 3.40
CA LEU A 226 -2.91 -5.85 4.03
C LEU A 226 -4.01 -4.80 3.89
N LEU A 227 -4.41 -4.18 5.01
CA LEU A 227 -5.34 -3.06 5.03
C LEU A 227 -4.60 -1.75 5.26
N LEU A 228 -4.89 -0.74 4.44
CA LEU A 228 -4.45 0.64 4.60
C LEU A 228 -5.66 1.50 4.95
N LEU A 229 -5.71 2.01 6.19
CA LEU A 229 -6.88 2.74 6.69
C LEU A 229 -6.52 4.17 7.07
N HIS A 230 -7.17 5.14 6.45
CA HIS A 230 -7.02 6.56 6.78
C HIS A 230 -8.15 6.97 7.72
N TRP A 231 -7.85 7.10 9.04
CA TRP A 231 -8.86 7.10 10.09
C TRP A 231 -8.43 7.74 11.40
N GLY A 232 -9.40 7.88 12.31
CA GLY A 232 -9.18 8.31 13.70
C GLY A 232 -9.12 9.81 13.86
N TRP A 233 -8.40 10.28 14.87
CA TRP A 233 -8.25 11.69 15.20
C TRP A 233 -6.83 12.16 14.97
N GLU A 234 -6.69 13.34 14.38
CA GLU A 234 -5.41 14.01 14.24
C GLU A 234 -4.79 14.33 15.61
N HIS A 235 -3.46 14.21 15.69
CA HIS A 235 -2.66 14.61 16.85
C HIS A 235 -2.99 13.88 18.17
N HIS A 236 -3.46 12.63 18.08
CA HIS A 236 -3.73 11.78 19.22
C HIS A 236 -2.82 10.54 19.21
N PHE A 237 -2.17 10.24 20.37
CA PHE A 237 -1.29 9.07 20.50
C PHE A 237 -2.04 7.74 20.65
N LYS A 238 -3.30 7.79 21.05
CA LYS A 238 -4.11 6.60 21.29
C LYS A 238 -5.15 6.44 20.21
N ALA A 239 -5.30 5.22 19.72
CA ALA A 239 -6.41 4.86 18.86
C ALA A 239 -7.76 5.05 19.57
N THR A 240 -8.77 5.49 18.84
CA THR A 240 -10.14 5.60 19.34
C THR A 240 -10.73 4.22 19.63
N PRO A 241 -11.77 4.12 20.47
CA PRO A 241 -12.49 2.87 20.67
C PRO A 241 -13.00 2.27 19.35
N GLN A 242 -13.52 3.11 18.44
CA GLN A 242 -14.03 2.68 17.15
C GLN A 242 -12.92 2.11 16.24
N GLN A 243 -11.74 2.74 16.19
CA GLN A 243 -10.60 2.19 15.45
C GLN A 243 -10.24 0.78 15.95
N ARG A 244 -10.23 0.57 17.28
CA ARG A 244 -9.91 -0.74 17.88
C ARG A 244 -10.96 -1.79 17.56
N GLU A 245 -12.23 -1.45 17.63
CA GLU A 245 -13.33 -2.34 17.31
C GLU A 245 -13.27 -2.75 15.83
N ASP A 246 -13.21 -1.77 14.92
CA ASP A 246 -13.14 -2.02 13.47
C ASP A 246 -11.92 -2.85 13.09
N ALA A 247 -10.73 -2.53 13.66
CA ALA A 247 -9.52 -3.29 13.41
C ALA A 247 -9.65 -4.77 13.79
N ARG A 248 -10.19 -5.04 14.99
CA ARG A 248 -10.34 -6.42 15.47
C ARG A 248 -11.35 -7.20 14.64
N ARG A 249 -12.47 -6.58 14.24
CA ARG A 249 -13.45 -7.20 13.33
C ARG A 249 -12.80 -7.59 11.99
N LEU A 250 -11.96 -6.72 11.42
CA LEU A 250 -11.25 -6.98 10.16
C LEU A 250 -10.21 -8.11 10.30
N ILE A 251 -9.49 -8.17 11.43
CA ILE A 251 -8.57 -9.29 11.71
C ILE A 251 -9.35 -10.60 11.91
N ASP A 252 -10.49 -10.57 12.60
CA ASP A 252 -11.32 -11.75 12.87
C ASP A 252 -11.80 -12.43 11.58
N VAL A 253 -12.07 -11.66 10.53
CA VAL A 253 -12.50 -12.19 9.23
C VAL A 253 -11.35 -12.51 8.27
N GLY A 254 -10.09 -12.31 8.69
CA GLY A 254 -8.94 -12.82 7.96
C GLY A 254 -7.94 -11.81 7.42
N ALA A 255 -7.98 -10.54 7.82
CA ALA A 255 -6.90 -9.60 7.53
C ALA A 255 -5.61 -10.02 8.25
N ASP A 256 -4.45 -9.80 7.61
CA ASP A 256 -3.15 -10.20 8.14
C ASP A 256 -2.38 -9.04 8.78
N ALA A 257 -2.61 -7.82 8.34
CA ALA A 257 -2.05 -6.61 8.95
C ALA A 257 -2.92 -5.40 8.65
N ILE A 258 -2.90 -4.43 9.55
CA ILE A 258 -3.56 -3.12 9.38
C ILE A 258 -2.52 -2.03 9.60
N VAL A 259 -2.42 -1.08 8.65
CA VAL A 259 -1.58 0.11 8.74
C VAL A 259 -2.45 1.34 8.58
N GLY A 260 -2.50 2.16 9.64
CA GLY A 260 -3.30 3.36 9.73
C GLY A 260 -2.54 4.64 9.46
N HIS A 261 -3.27 5.64 8.91
CA HIS A 261 -2.81 6.97 8.53
C HIS A 261 -3.74 8.04 9.14
N HIS A 262 -3.56 9.32 8.79
CA HIS A 262 -4.37 10.47 9.20
C HIS A 262 -3.97 11.13 10.53
N SER A 263 -3.59 10.36 11.51
CA SER A 263 -3.32 10.92 12.85
C SER A 263 -2.16 11.94 12.86
N HIS A 264 -1.32 11.95 11.81
CA HIS A 264 -0.06 12.70 11.72
C HIS A 264 0.87 12.46 12.93
N THR A 265 0.60 11.43 13.70
CA THR A 265 1.25 11.09 14.96
C THR A 265 1.35 9.58 15.05
N LEU A 266 2.47 9.10 15.54
CA LEU A 266 2.63 7.68 15.81
C LEU A 266 1.69 7.28 16.94
N GLN A 267 0.71 6.44 16.63
CA GLN A 267 -0.24 5.91 17.60
C GLN A 267 0.21 4.56 18.18
N THR A 268 -0.52 4.07 19.17
CA THR A 268 -0.29 2.75 19.76
C THR A 268 -0.29 1.66 18.70
N ILE A 269 0.55 0.65 18.92
CA ILE A 269 0.61 -0.57 18.12
C ILE A 269 -0.01 -1.69 18.92
N GLU A 270 -0.84 -2.50 18.29
CA GLU A 270 -1.48 -3.67 18.91
C GLU A 270 -1.11 -4.94 18.14
N THR A 271 -0.96 -6.05 18.86
CA THR A 271 -0.96 -7.39 18.25
C THR A 271 -2.24 -8.10 18.70
N TYR A 272 -3.15 -8.33 17.76
CA TYR A 272 -4.40 -9.02 18.03
C TYR A 272 -4.45 -10.34 17.26
N ARG A 273 -4.68 -11.45 17.96
CA ARG A 273 -4.62 -12.82 17.39
C ARG A 273 -3.35 -13.08 16.57
N GLY A 274 -2.21 -12.55 17.04
CA GLY A 274 -0.92 -12.69 16.36
C GLY A 274 -0.74 -11.82 15.11
N LYS A 275 -1.71 -10.93 14.80
CA LYS A 275 -1.65 -10.03 13.65
C LYS A 275 -1.37 -8.60 14.12
N PRO A 276 -0.46 -7.87 13.44
CA PRO A 276 -0.09 -6.50 13.81
C PRO A 276 -1.14 -5.50 13.35
N ILE A 277 -1.44 -4.54 14.21
CA ILE A 277 -2.29 -3.38 13.96
C ILE A 277 -1.49 -2.13 14.32
N TYR A 278 -1.12 -1.35 13.32
CA TYR A 278 -0.53 -0.02 13.44
C TYR A 278 -1.66 0.99 13.25
N TYR A 279 -2.19 1.55 14.34
CA TYR A 279 -3.35 2.43 14.26
C TYR A 279 -3.08 3.75 13.56
N GLY A 280 -1.85 4.28 13.68
CA GLY A 280 -1.35 5.44 12.96
C GLY A 280 0.16 5.41 12.95
N ILE A 281 0.77 5.46 11.78
CA ILE A 281 2.23 5.42 11.62
C ILE A 281 2.87 6.81 11.51
N GLY A 282 2.05 7.88 11.54
CA GLY A 282 2.49 9.27 11.49
C GLY A 282 2.85 9.74 10.09
N ASN A 283 3.59 10.85 10.04
CA ASN A 283 4.03 11.46 8.78
C ASN A 283 5.23 10.73 8.15
N PHE A 284 5.46 10.98 6.87
CA PHE A 284 6.68 10.57 6.17
C PHE A 284 7.40 11.78 5.58
N ILE A 285 6.86 12.43 4.57
CA ILE A 285 7.32 13.71 4.04
C ILE A 285 6.25 14.74 4.35
N PHE A 286 6.52 15.61 5.34
CA PHE A 286 5.52 16.53 5.85
C PHE A 286 6.19 17.75 6.53
N ASP A 287 5.50 18.89 6.58
CA ASP A 287 6.02 20.14 7.12
C ASP A 287 5.65 20.44 8.58
N GLN A 288 4.95 19.53 9.25
CA GLN A 288 4.58 19.69 10.66
C GLN A 288 5.81 19.55 11.56
N ARG A 289 6.01 20.54 12.46
CA ARG A 289 7.23 20.68 13.26
C ARG A 289 7.06 20.33 14.74
N LYS A 290 5.84 20.05 15.19
CA LYS A 290 5.63 19.65 16.59
C LYS A 290 6.31 18.30 16.84
N PRO A 291 6.93 18.07 18.02
CA PRO A 291 7.62 16.80 18.30
C PRO A 291 6.76 15.56 18.08
N MET A 292 5.46 15.66 18.37
CA MET A 292 4.50 14.57 18.13
C MET A 292 4.28 14.23 16.65
N ASN A 293 4.57 15.16 15.74
CA ASN A 293 4.37 14.99 14.30
C ASN A 293 5.68 14.71 13.55
N SER A 294 6.84 14.89 14.22
CA SER A 294 8.16 14.61 13.64
C SER A 294 8.63 13.17 13.90
N ARG A 295 8.00 12.46 14.83
CA ARG A 295 8.27 11.05 15.11
C ARG A 295 7.20 10.18 14.44
N ALA A 296 7.66 9.22 13.65
CA ALA A 296 6.81 8.33 12.89
C ALA A 296 7.49 6.96 12.72
N CYS A 297 6.91 6.08 11.95
CA CYS A 297 7.58 4.87 11.53
C CYS A 297 7.29 4.50 10.08
N VAL A 298 8.14 3.66 9.56
CA VAL A 298 7.92 2.88 8.34
C VAL A 298 7.66 1.44 8.75
N VAL A 299 6.71 0.78 8.10
CA VAL A 299 6.41 -0.64 8.31
C VAL A 299 7.00 -1.44 7.18
N GLU A 300 7.88 -2.40 7.49
CA GLU A 300 8.45 -3.35 6.52
C GLU A 300 7.83 -4.73 6.70
N LEU A 301 7.28 -5.28 5.64
CA LEU A 301 6.81 -6.66 5.54
C LEU A 301 7.83 -7.49 4.79
N SER A 302 8.24 -8.62 5.37
CA SER A 302 9.05 -9.65 4.70
C SER A 302 8.21 -10.91 4.60
N ILE A 303 7.74 -11.23 3.40
CA ILE A 303 6.77 -12.30 3.14
C ILE A 303 7.48 -13.43 2.38
N THR A 304 7.40 -14.64 2.91
CA THR A 304 7.78 -15.88 2.25
C THR A 304 6.54 -16.74 2.04
N THR A 305 6.68 -17.90 1.40
CA THR A 305 5.58 -18.85 1.21
C THR A 305 4.87 -19.19 2.53
N ASN A 306 5.60 -19.36 3.61
CA ASN A 306 5.08 -19.89 4.88
C ASN A 306 5.04 -18.87 6.02
N LYS A 307 5.78 -17.76 5.91
CA LYS A 307 5.96 -16.81 7.03
C LYS A 307 5.80 -15.38 6.55
N CYS A 308 5.32 -14.53 7.44
CA CYS A 308 5.44 -13.10 7.30
C CYS A 308 6.09 -12.53 8.56
N LYS A 309 7.11 -11.72 8.36
CA LYS A 309 7.75 -10.94 9.42
C LYS A 309 7.43 -9.47 9.19
N VAL A 310 6.95 -8.82 10.22
CA VAL A 310 6.65 -7.38 10.18
C VAL A 310 7.66 -6.68 11.07
N LYS A 311 8.31 -5.65 10.55
CA LYS A 311 9.22 -4.79 11.28
C LYS A 311 8.66 -3.38 11.38
N TYR A 312 8.87 -2.79 12.51
CA TYR A 312 8.70 -1.40 12.82
C TYR A 312 10.07 -0.71 12.68
N LEU A 313 10.18 0.27 11.80
CA LEU A 313 11.38 1.07 11.58
C LEU A 313 11.08 2.51 12.00
N PRO A 314 11.54 2.97 13.17
CA PRO A 314 11.34 4.35 13.61
C PRO A 314 12.00 5.32 12.63
N ILE A 315 11.33 6.45 12.40
CA ILE A 315 11.88 7.57 11.63
C ILE A 315 11.68 8.89 12.39
N GLU A 316 12.60 9.81 12.16
CA GLU A 316 12.47 11.21 12.57
C GLU A 316 12.43 12.11 11.33
N ILE A 317 11.46 13.03 11.30
CA ILE A 317 11.28 13.97 10.20
C ILE A 317 11.96 15.29 10.60
N LYS A 318 12.98 15.70 9.83
CA LYS A 318 13.72 16.95 10.01
C LYS A 318 13.62 17.80 8.73
N ASN A 319 13.05 18.98 8.84
CA ASN A 319 12.89 19.89 7.69
C ASN A 319 12.24 19.21 6.47
N CYS A 320 11.12 18.51 6.70
CA CYS A 320 10.35 17.76 5.72
C CYS A 320 11.01 16.46 5.21
N ILE A 321 12.20 16.09 5.68
CA ILE A 321 12.97 14.93 5.24
C ILE A 321 12.91 13.83 6.30
N PRO A 322 12.48 12.60 5.97
CA PRO A 322 12.51 11.47 6.88
C PRO A 322 13.91 10.85 6.99
N TYR A 323 14.32 10.53 8.20
CA TYR A 323 15.56 9.83 8.52
C TYR A 323 15.23 8.58 9.34
N LEU A 324 15.82 7.43 9.00
CA LEU A 324 15.77 6.26 9.86
C LEU A 324 16.44 6.59 11.19
N ASP A 325 15.74 6.30 12.29
CA ASP A 325 16.32 6.40 13.63
C ASP A 325 17.32 5.25 13.82
N LYS A 326 18.46 5.54 14.44
CA LYS A 326 19.58 4.59 14.57
C LYS A 326 19.37 3.62 15.72
#